data_9d7c98a445a2fda33ee899bda699dc16
#
_entry.id   9d7c98a445a2fda33ee899bda699dc16
#
_cell.length_a   1.000
_cell.length_b   1.000
_cell.length_c   1.000
_cell.angle_alpha   90.00
_cell.angle_beta   90.00
_cell.angle_gamma   90.00
#
_symmetry.space_group_name_H-M   'P 1'
#
loop_
_entity.id
_entity.type
_entity.pdbx_description
1 polymer ?
#
loop_
_entity_poly.entity_id
_entity_poly.type
_entity_poly.pdbx_seq_one_letter_code
_entity_poly.pdbx_strand_id
1 'polypeptide(L)'
;MKKIKCLLQTILIAISLSSCKTLNNKESPLINPEDKINDTTNLEKERMEIKFSCGEDGISEYLDNGWTILKEDYREKICTWKSIPATKDCDMEKDKGCKITTPDKRGEEKIYLLEK
;
A
#
# COMPACT_ATOMS: atom_id res chain seq x y z
N MET A 1 -36.23 -3.12 41.70
CA MET A 1 -36.16 -2.14 40.60
C MET A 1 -35.06 -1.17 40.93
N LYS A 2 -33.84 -1.33 40.36
CA LYS A 2 -32.73 -0.41 40.52
C LYS A 2 -32.54 0.40 39.27
N LYS A 3 -32.80 1.69 39.37
CA LYS A 3 -32.62 2.67 38.28
C LYS A 3 -31.14 2.96 38.10
N ILE A 4 -30.58 2.60 36.96
CA ILE A 4 -29.22 2.97 36.55
C ILE A 4 -29.32 4.35 35.91
N LYS A 5 -28.74 5.36 36.58
CA LYS A 5 -28.58 6.72 36.07
C LYS A 5 -27.40 6.69 35.09
N CYS A 6 -27.68 6.94 33.81
CA CYS A 6 -26.69 7.17 32.79
C CYS A 6 -26.11 8.57 33.01
N LEU A 7 -24.82 8.62 33.38
CA LEU A 7 -24.06 9.89 33.52
C LEU A 7 -23.47 10.20 32.13
N LEU A 8 -24.07 11.19 31.47
CA LEU A 8 -23.48 11.77 30.25
C LEU A 8 -22.25 12.57 30.63
N GLN A 9 -21.09 12.08 30.30
CA GLN A 9 -19.82 12.79 30.41
C GLN A 9 -19.47 13.36 29.03
N THR A 10 -19.78 14.65 28.84
CA THR A 10 -19.39 15.44 27.68
C THR A 10 -17.88 15.72 27.76
N ILE A 11 -17.10 15.08 26.90
CA ILE A 11 -15.69 15.40 26.70
C ILE A 11 -15.58 16.51 25.67
N LEU A 12 -15.25 17.72 26.13
CA LEU A 12 -14.85 18.86 25.31
C LEU A 12 -13.40 18.63 24.85
N ILE A 13 -13.21 18.31 23.60
CA ILE A 13 -11.89 18.26 22.96
C ILE A 13 -11.58 19.67 22.46
N ALA A 14 -10.67 20.35 23.17
CA ALA A 14 -10.10 21.62 22.70
C ALA A 14 -9.07 21.33 21.59
N ILE A 15 -9.38 21.76 20.37
CA ILE A 15 -8.45 21.70 19.24
C ILE A 15 -7.54 22.92 19.32
N SER A 16 -6.30 22.71 19.72
CA SER A 16 -5.25 23.72 19.70
C SER A 16 -4.72 23.88 18.26
N LEU A 17 -5.07 24.96 17.60
CA LEU A 17 -4.49 25.38 16.33
C LEU A 17 -3.10 25.98 16.61
N SER A 18 -2.05 25.19 16.37
CA SER A 18 -0.67 25.71 16.34
C SER A 18 -0.41 26.35 14.97
N SER A 19 -0.45 27.67 14.95
CA SER A 19 0.01 28.47 13.81
C SER A 19 1.53 28.47 13.76
N CYS A 20 2.13 27.76 12.84
CA CYS A 20 3.53 27.95 12.46
C CYS A 20 3.65 29.23 11.65
N LYS A 21 4.25 30.26 12.27
CA LYS A 21 4.69 31.47 11.57
C LYS A 21 5.98 31.15 10.81
N THR A 22 5.89 31.19 9.50
CA THR A 22 7.05 31.15 8.60
C THR A 22 7.76 32.50 8.68
N LEU A 23 9.02 32.47 9.08
CA LEU A 23 9.92 33.62 9.01
C LEU A 23 10.36 33.83 7.56
N ASN A 24 9.92 34.97 6.99
CA ASN A 24 10.43 35.48 5.74
C ASN A 24 11.88 35.93 5.94
N ASN A 25 12.83 35.28 5.32
CA ASN A 25 14.12 35.89 5.02
C ASN A 25 14.12 36.37 3.58
N LYS A 26 14.11 37.69 3.49
CA LYS A 26 14.18 38.48 2.30
C LYS A 26 15.66 38.71 1.97
N GLU A 27 16.13 38.03 0.94
CA GLU A 27 17.31 38.47 0.22
C GLU A 27 17.13 38.19 -1.27
N SER A 28 16.99 39.30 -1.99
CA SER A 28 17.00 39.33 -3.44
C SER A 28 18.44 39.46 -3.93
N PRO A 29 18.83 38.71 -4.96
CA PRO A 29 19.81 39.21 -5.91
C PRO A 29 19.25 39.25 -7.33
N LEU A 30 19.36 40.41 -7.92
CA LEU A 30 19.42 40.79 -9.32
C LEU A 30 19.09 39.72 -10.36
N ILE A 31 17.97 39.96 -11.00
CA ILE A 31 17.51 39.28 -12.19
C ILE A 31 18.31 39.81 -13.37
N ASN A 32 19.05 38.92 -14.04
CA ASN A 32 19.50 39.15 -15.38
C ASN A 32 18.44 38.64 -16.36
N PRO A 33 17.88 39.44 -17.26
CA PRO A 33 16.88 39.00 -18.20
C PRO A 33 17.56 38.57 -19.51
N GLU A 34 17.94 37.32 -19.61
CA GLU A 34 18.18 36.61 -20.87
C GLU A 34 18.50 35.15 -20.60
N ASP A 35 17.45 34.37 -20.36
CA ASP A 35 17.52 32.95 -20.66
C ASP A 35 16.19 32.53 -21.28
N LYS A 36 16.30 32.10 -22.52
CA LYS A 36 15.22 31.52 -23.34
C LYS A 36 14.58 30.40 -22.51
N ILE A 37 13.31 30.60 -22.20
CA ILE A 37 12.40 29.56 -21.75
C ILE A 37 12.36 28.50 -22.84
N ASN A 38 13.18 27.50 -22.76
CA ASN A 38 12.88 26.21 -23.35
C ASN A 38 11.73 25.64 -22.50
N ASP A 39 10.53 25.87 -22.98
CA ASP A 39 9.34 25.16 -22.57
C ASP A 39 9.49 23.70 -23.03
N THR A 40 10.34 22.99 -22.30
CA THR A 40 10.31 21.53 -22.32
C THR A 40 9.11 21.17 -21.48
N THR A 41 7.97 21.02 -22.14
CA THR A 41 6.81 20.33 -21.59
C THR A 41 7.32 18.97 -21.14
N ASN A 42 7.73 18.89 -19.89
CA ASN A 42 8.02 17.65 -19.21
C ASN A 42 6.66 16.97 -19.05
N LEU A 43 6.26 16.21 -20.08
CA LEU A 43 5.14 15.29 -19.99
C LEU A 43 5.54 14.32 -18.86
N GLU A 44 5.04 14.59 -17.67
CA GLU A 44 5.22 13.75 -16.50
C GLU A 44 4.57 12.40 -16.83
N LYS A 45 5.39 11.44 -17.25
CA LYS A 45 4.94 10.11 -17.61
C LYS A 45 4.37 9.43 -16.37
N GLU A 46 3.15 8.96 -16.49
CA GLU A 46 2.48 8.23 -15.42
C GLU A 46 3.15 6.87 -15.23
N ARG A 47 3.46 6.51 -13.99
CA ARG A 47 4.07 5.21 -13.63
C ARG A 47 3.26 4.52 -12.55
N MET A 48 3.12 3.21 -12.68
CA MET A 48 2.46 2.39 -11.68
C MET A 48 3.14 1.03 -11.52
N GLU A 49 3.06 0.47 -10.31
CA GLU A 49 3.47 -0.90 -10.03
C GLU A 49 2.24 -1.76 -9.83
N ILE A 50 2.18 -2.89 -10.54
CA ILE A 50 1.11 -3.88 -10.40
C ILE A 50 1.71 -5.25 -10.08
N LYS A 51 0.93 -6.10 -9.41
CA LYS A 51 1.36 -7.42 -8.97
C LYS A 51 0.29 -8.46 -9.27
N PHE A 52 0.72 -9.58 -9.82
CA PHE A 52 -0.09 -10.76 -10.02
C PHE A 52 0.52 -11.92 -9.25
N SER A 53 -0.28 -12.70 -8.56
CA SER A 53 0.20 -13.73 -7.66
C SER A 53 -0.45 -15.08 -7.97
N CYS A 54 0.32 -16.16 -7.79
CA CYS A 54 -0.24 -17.50 -7.75
C CYS A 54 -1.00 -17.94 -9.01
N GLY A 55 -0.49 -17.53 -10.17
CA GLY A 55 -1.09 -17.86 -11.47
C GLY A 55 -2.15 -16.88 -11.95
N GLU A 56 -2.40 -15.80 -11.20
CA GLU A 56 -3.16 -14.67 -11.73
C GLU A 56 -2.39 -14.02 -12.89
N ASP A 57 -3.10 -13.57 -13.91
CA ASP A 57 -2.55 -12.84 -15.04
C ASP A 57 -3.60 -11.84 -15.54
N GLY A 58 -3.22 -10.60 -15.70
CA GLY A 58 -4.10 -9.51 -16.14
C GLY A 58 -3.31 -8.39 -16.81
N ILE A 59 -2.05 -8.65 -17.16
CA ILE A 59 -1.18 -7.63 -17.76
C ILE A 59 -1.71 -7.13 -19.11
N SER A 60 -2.38 -8.01 -19.88
CA SER A 60 -2.95 -7.68 -21.18
C SER A 60 -3.91 -6.50 -21.13
N GLU A 61 -4.73 -6.41 -20.09
CA GLU A 61 -5.68 -5.29 -19.90
C GLU A 61 -4.95 -3.94 -19.81
N TYR A 62 -3.81 -3.90 -19.14
CA TYR A 62 -3.00 -2.67 -19.04
C TYR A 62 -2.34 -2.32 -20.38
N LEU A 63 -1.81 -3.31 -21.09
CA LEU A 63 -1.19 -3.10 -22.40
C LEU A 63 -2.22 -2.59 -23.42
N ASP A 64 -3.43 -3.16 -23.43
CA ASP A 64 -4.53 -2.73 -24.30
C ASP A 64 -4.98 -1.28 -23.99
N ASN A 65 -4.81 -0.85 -22.74
CA ASN A 65 -5.07 0.52 -22.30
C ASN A 65 -3.88 1.50 -22.51
N GLY A 66 -2.84 1.08 -23.22
CA GLY A 66 -1.73 1.92 -23.66
C GLY A 66 -0.58 2.02 -22.64
N TRP A 67 -0.55 1.13 -21.63
CA TRP A 67 0.60 1.01 -20.73
C TRP A 67 1.72 0.20 -21.37
N THR A 68 2.95 0.53 -21.05
CA THR A 68 4.16 -0.20 -21.48
C THR A 68 4.90 -0.74 -20.27
N ILE A 69 5.45 -1.95 -20.39
CA ILE A 69 6.24 -2.56 -19.32
C ILE A 69 7.64 -1.96 -19.35
N LEU A 70 8.03 -1.29 -18.25
CA LEU A 70 9.40 -0.81 -18.03
C LEU A 70 10.27 -1.88 -17.39
N LYS A 71 9.72 -2.63 -16.45
CA LYS A 71 10.43 -3.64 -15.68
C LYS A 71 9.50 -4.76 -15.28
N GLU A 72 10.04 -5.97 -15.25
CA GLU A 72 9.38 -7.18 -14.77
C GLU A 72 10.29 -7.88 -13.77
N ASP A 73 9.75 -8.19 -12.60
CA ASP A 73 10.42 -8.93 -11.54
C ASP A 73 9.57 -10.13 -11.11
N TYR A 74 10.23 -11.14 -10.58
CA TYR A 74 9.60 -12.35 -10.06
C TYR A 74 10.08 -12.61 -8.65
N ARG A 75 9.16 -13.08 -7.78
CA ARG A 75 9.52 -13.55 -6.45
C ARG A 75 8.66 -14.74 -6.03
N GLU A 76 9.22 -15.61 -5.20
CA GLU A 76 8.46 -16.70 -4.62
C GLU A 76 7.42 -16.19 -3.64
N LYS A 77 6.22 -16.77 -3.67
CA LYS A 77 5.11 -16.44 -2.77
C LYS A 77 4.39 -17.70 -2.32
N ILE A 78 3.93 -17.71 -1.07
CA ILE A 78 3.04 -18.75 -0.57
C ILE A 78 1.63 -18.45 -1.05
N CYS A 79 1.05 -19.35 -1.84
CA CYS A 79 -0.27 -19.20 -2.45
C CYS A 79 -1.38 -19.74 -1.56
N THR A 80 -1.16 -20.84 -0.88
CA THR A 80 -2.12 -21.42 0.05
C THR A 80 -1.47 -21.89 1.33
N TRP A 81 -2.24 -21.88 2.39
CA TRP A 81 -1.87 -22.33 3.72
C TRP A 81 -2.76 -23.50 4.11
N LYS A 82 -2.22 -24.47 4.84
CA LYS A 82 -2.99 -25.56 5.43
C LYS A 82 -2.77 -25.61 6.94
N SER A 83 -3.80 -26.09 7.64
CA SER A 83 -3.70 -26.39 9.07
C SER A 83 -3.42 -27.88 9.25
N ILE A 84 -2.47 -28.18 10.11
CA ILE A 84 -2.13 -29.54 10.51
C ILE A 84 -2.17 -29.65 12.04
N PRO A 85 -2.41 -30.85 12.61
CA PRO A 85 -2.35 -31.04 14.04
C PRO A 85 -0.93 -30.80 14.57
N ALA A 86 -0.81 -30.09 15.70
CA ALA A 86 0.48 -29.80 16.31
C ALA A 86 1.13 -31.05 16.91
N THR A 87 0.30 -32.00 17.37
CA THR A 87 0.72 -33.29 17.93
C THR A 87 -0.15 -34.42 17.43
N LYS A 88 0.26 -35.68 17.62
CA LYS A 88 -0.52 -36.83 17.19
C LYS A 88 -1.87 -36.97 17.90
N ASP A 89 -1.96 -36.45 19.11
CA ASP A 89 -3.17 -36.51 19.95
C ASP A 89 -4.08 -35.28 19.76
N CYS A 90 -3.77 -34.40 18.81
CA CYS A 90 -4.53 -33.20 18.53
C CYS A 90 -5.75 -33.52 17.67
N ASP A 91 -6.93 -33.31 18.24
CA ASP A 91 -8.21 -33.34 17.53
C ASP A 91 -8.59 -31.88 17.15
N MET A 92 -8.32 -31.50 15.89
CA MET A 92 -8.55 -30.14 15.41
C MET A 92 -10.02 -29.73 15.38
N GLU A 93 -10.95 -30.67 15.47
CA GLU A 93 -12.38 -30.38 15.53
C GLU A 93 -12.81 -29.99 16.94
N LYS A 94 -12.22 -30.60 17.95
CA LYS A 94 -12.53 -30.37 19.38
C LYS A 94 -11.67 -29.28 19.98
N ASP A 95 -10.39 -29.26 19.64
CA ASP A 95 -9.43 -28.27 20.16
C ASP A 95 -8.84 -27.42 19.04
N LYS A 96 -9.41 -26.23 18.83
CA LYS A 96 -8.95 -25.28 17.83
C LYS A 96 -7.54 -24.72 18.10
N GLY A 97 -7.06 -24.84 19.33
CA GLY A 97 -5.75 -24.34 19.74
C GLY A 97 -4.59 -25.29 19.40
N CYS A 98 -4.86 -26.55 19.14
CA CYS A 98 -3.82 -27.53 18.89
C CYS A 98 -3.38 -27.69 17.43
N LYS A 99 -3.75 -26.75 16.56
CA LYS A 99 -3.37 -26.74 15.14
C LYS A 99 -2.27 -25.74 14.85
N ILE A 100 -1.42 -26.06 13.91
CA ILE A 100 -0.42 -25.17 13.33
C ILE A 100 -0.72 -24.91 11.87
N THR A 101 -0.44 -23.69 11.40
CA THR A 101 -0.62 -23.31 10.00
C THR A 101 0.73 -23.39 9.30
N THR A 102 0.80 -24.12 8.20
CA THR A 102 2.00 -24.29 7.39
C THR A 102 1.73 -23.93 5.93
N PRO A 103 2.76 -23.51 5.17
CA PRO A 103 2.63 -23.34 3.73
C PRO A 103 2.19 -24.64 3.08
N ASP A 104 1.21 -24.56 2.16
CA ASP A 104 0.73 -25.70 1.39
C ASP A 104 1.20 -25.66 -0.05
N LYS A 105 0.88 -24.57 -0.75
CA LYS A 105 1.32 -24.36 -2.13
C LYS A 105 2.17 -23.10 -2.23
N ARG A 106 3.30 -23.23 -2.93
CA ARG A 106 4.14 -22.10 -3.32
C ARG A 106 3.91 -21.82 -4.80
N GLY A 107 4.06 -20.58 -5.18
CA GLY A 107 3.96 -20.08 -6.53
C GLY A 107 4.84 -18.86 -6.72
N GLU A 108 4.59 -18.14 -7.79
CA GLU A 108 5.33 -16.93 -8.13
C GLU A 108 4.42 -15.70 -8.03
N GLU A 109 4.99 -14.60 -7.62
CA GLU A 109 4.41 -13.28 -7.76
C GLU A 109 5.19 -12.53 -8.83
N LYS A 110 4.50 -12.08 -9.88
CA LYS A 110 5.03 -11.23 -10.95
C LYS A 110 4.78 -9.78 -10.61
N ILE A 111 5.79 -8.96 -10.72
CA ILE A 111 5.73 -7.53 -10.40
C ILE A 111 6.11 -6.76 -11.66
N TYR A 112 5.21 -5.91 -12.13
CA TYR A 112 5.42 -5.09 -13.30
C TYR A 112 5.49 -3.62 -12.90
N LEU A 113 6.51 -2.92 -13.40
CA LEU A 113 6.54 -1.46 -13.41
C LEU A 113 6.10 -1.00 -14.80
N LEU A 114 5.01 -0.25 -14.84
CA LEU A 114 4.39 0.24 -16.07
C LEU A 114 4.58 1.76 -16.22
N GLU A 115 4.61 2.21 -17.47
CA GLU A 115 4.65 3.64 -17.86
C GLU A 115 3.63 3.91 -18.98
N LYS A 116 2.98 5.07 -18.90
CA LYS A 116 2.02 5.55 -19.91
C LYS A 116 2.31 6.98 -20.31
#